data_b0075e95be4dd94b509b03b4edf460d6
#
_entry.id   b0075e95be4dd94b509b03b4edf460d6
#
_cell.length_a   1.000
_cell.length_b   1.000
_cell.length_c   1.000
_cell.angle_alpha   90.00
_cell.angle_beta   90.00
_cell.angle_gamma   90.00
#
_symmetry.space_group_name_H-M   'P 1'
#
loop_
_entity.id
_entity.type
_entity.pdbx_description
1 polymer ?
#
loop_
_entity_poly.entity_id
_entity_poly.type
_entity_poly.pdbx_seq_one_letter_code
_entity_poly.pdbx_strand_id
1 'polypeptide(L)'
;MQESAPLKVYKFGGASVKDAAAIRNLRHIVQQHGGHGPLLIVVSAMGKTTNALEDIFRRAYEQEEYTPQLERLEAFHRETARELAPDFGSTTAAAIEQGFDETFSALRHQLSTVSAAREYDEQYDQIVSFGELLSSRFVAAVLNDQQPARWADCRTLIRTDENWREARVDWDLTAEKLRAELPPLLQETGIVVTQGFLGGTASGQTTTLGREGSDYTAAILAYCLNAESVTIWKDVAGLLNADPKFFPDTVRYPEISYQETIEMAYYGASVIHPKTIKPLAVRRIPLLVKSFLDPGAEGTVIHDCRHGLLVPAFIRKDGQCLISFESKDLTFISEENLEVIFGALAQARLKIHLMQNSAISFSVCTDFSSYRLEKLLAVLREQFTIHYNTGLELYTIKNYDAESIQRLTAGRELLLEQRSRQTFQFVCRSSHQEAAQ
;
A
#
# COMPACT_ATOMS: atom_id res chain seq x y z
N MET A 1 21.74 28.26 -20.22
CA MET A 1 21.05 26.98 -20.00
C MET A 1 19.74 27.33 -19.30
N GLN A 2 18.59 27.20 -19.98
CA GLN A 2 17.30 27.30 -19.31
C GLN A 2 17.23 26.14 -18.28
N GLU A 3 17.09 26.46 -17.02
CA GLU A 3 16.77 25.43 -16.03
C GLU A 3 15.47 24.76 -16.47
N SER A 4 15.52 23.47 -16.77
CA SER A 4 14.32 22.70 -17.07
C SER A 4 13.41 22.75 -15.85
N ALA A 5 12.12 23.01 -16.07
CA ALA A 5 11.14 22.99 -14.97
C ALA A 5 11.24 21.67 -14.18
N PRO A 6 11.09 21.71 -12.86
CA PRO A 6 11.31 20.55 -12.01
C PRO A 6 10.25 19.45 -12.26
N LEU A 7 10.70 18.19 -12.26
CA LEU A 7 9.85 17.01 -12.44
C LEU A 7 8.93 16.77 -11.24
N LYS A 8 7.63 16.59 -11.48
CA LYS A 8 6.67 16.13 -10.49
C LYS A 8 6.24 14.70 -10.78
N VAL A 9 5.95 13.94 -9.72
CA VAL A 9 5.40 12.59 -9.83
C VAL A 9 4.02 12.56 -9.19
N TYR A 10 3.01 12.21 -9.97
CA TYR A 10 1.64 12.00 -9.48
C TYR A 10 1.32 10.51 -9.44
N LYS A 11 0.67 10.07 -8.36
CA LYS A 11 0.17 8.70 -8.27
C LYS A 11 -1.33 8.72 -8.06
N PHE A 12 -2.05 7.96 -8.89
CA PHE A 12 -3.48 7.75 -8.79
C PHE A 12 -3.77 6.30 -8.38
N GLY A 13 -4.52 6.14 -7.26
CA GLY A 13 -4.93 4.84 -6.75
C GLY A 13 -6.10 4.25 -7.54
N GLY A 14 -6.44 2.98 -7.29
CA GLY A 14 -7.53 2.29 -7.98
C GLY A 14 -8.88 2.98 -7.85
N ALA A 15 -9.17 3.60 -6.69
CA ALA A 15 -10.38 4.40 -6.49
C ALA A 15 -10.42 5.67 -7.38
N SER A 16 -9.25 6.20 -7.73
CA SER A 16 -9.11 7.40 -8.56
C SER A 16 -9.20 7.13 -10.06
N VAL A 17 -9.33 5.87 -10.46
CA VAL A 17 -9.50 5.42 -11.86
C VAL A 17 -10.60 4.37 -11.99
N LYS A 18 -11.50 4.27 -11.03
CA LYS A 18 -12.47 3.18 -10.87
C LYS A 18 -13.62 3.19 -11.91
N ASP A 19 -13.90 4.32 -12.50
CA ASP A 19 -15.02 4.54 -13.42
C ASP A 19 -14.76 5.76 -14.31
N ALA A 20 -15.65 6.04 -15.24
CA ALA A 20 -15.57 7.16 -16.18
C ALA A 20 -15.49 8.52 -15.47
N ALA A 21 -16.28 8.71 -14.40
CA ALA A 21 -16.27 9.97 -13.63
C ALA A 21 -14.91 10.19 -12.95
N ALA A 22 -14.32 9.13 -12.39
CA ALA A 22 -12.99 9.17 -11.78
C ALA A 22 -11.91 9.51 -12.82
N ILE A 23 -11.96 8.95 -14.02
CA ILE A 23 -10.99 9.25 -15.09
C ILE A 23 -11.15 10.68 -15.60
N ARG A 24 -12.38 11.21 -15.72
CA ARG A 24 -12.63 12.63 -16.01
C ARG A 24 -11.99 13.55 -14.97
N ASN A 25 -12.16 13.19 -13.69
CA ASN A 25 -11.56 13.95 -12.60
C ASN A 25 -10.03 13.87 -12.61
N LEU A 26 -9.44 12.69 -12.89
CA LEU A 26 -7.99 12.56 -13.09
C LEU A 26 -7.49 13.52 -14.18
N ARG A 27 -8.16 13.54 -15.34
CA ARG A 27 -7.84 14.47 -16.45
C ARG A 27 -7.91 15.92 -15.98
N HIS A 28 -8.97 16.30 -15.26
CA HIS A 28 -9.11 17.64 -14.70
C HIS A 28 -7.97 17.98 -13.73
N ILE A 29 -7.60 17.08 -12.83
CA ILE A 29 -6.50 17.26 -11.89
C ILE A 29 -5.17 17.48 -12.62
N VAL A 30 -4.88 16.68 -13.64
CA VAL A 30 -3.66 16.82 -14.43
C VAL A 30 -3.61 18.19 -15.12
N GLN A 31 -4.71 18.64 -15.68
CA GLN A 31 -4.81 19.94 -16.35
C GLN A 31 -4.66 21.12 -15.39
N GLN A 32 -5.29 21.08 -14.23
CA GLN A 32 -5.33 22.22 -13.30
C GLN A 32 -4.14 22.24 -12.34
N HIS A 33 -3.60 21.08 -11.96
CA HIS A 33 -2.58 20.97 -10.92
C HIS A 33 -1.25 20.41 -11.40
N GLY A 34 -1.17 19.88 -12.63
CA GLY A 34 0.08 19.35 -13.23
C GLY A 34 1.18 20.41 -13.40
N GLY A 35 0.78 21.68 -13.60
CA GLY A 35 1.71 22.78 -13.85
C GLY A 35 2.24 22.78 -15.28
N HIS A 36 3.30 23.57 -15.52
CA HIS A 36 3.92 23.71 -16.85
C HIS A 36 5.22 22.89 -17.00
N GLY A 37 5.59 22.11 -15.98
CA GLY A 37 6.78 21.26 -15.98
C GLY A 37 6.50 19.81 -16.38
N PRO A 38 7.56 19.00 -16.51
CA PRO A 38 7.43 17.58 -16.79
C PRO A 38 6.68 16.85 -15.66
N LEU A 39 5.74 15.98 -16.05
CA LEU A 39 4.89 15.24 -15.13
C LEU A 39 4.97 13.74 -15.42
N LEU A 40 5.32 12.96 -14.40
CA LEU A 40 5.29 11.52 -14.46
C LEU A 40 4.09 11.00 -13.65
N ILE A 41 3.23 10.21 -14.29
CA ILE A 41 1.98 9.72 -13.72
C ILE A 41 2.05 8.21 -13.50
N VAL A 42 1.86 7.78 -12.26
CA VAL A 42 1.79 6.38 -11.85
C VAL A 42 0.34 6.00 -11.60
N VAL A 43 -0.13 4.94 -12.27
CA VAL A 43 -1.52 4.51 -12.20
C VAL A 43 -1.62 3.09 -11.63
N SER A 44 -2.52 2.89 -10.67
CA SER A 44 -2.91 1.57 -10.17
C SER A 44 -3.98 0.94 -11.05
N ALA A 45 -4.24 -0.35 -10.88
CA ALA A 45 -5.36 -1.04 -11.50
C ALA A 45 -6.71 -0.35 -11.23
N MET A 46 -7.64 -0.39 -12.18
CA MET A 46 -8.96 0.22 -12.06
C MET A 46 -9.82 -0.46 -10.98
N GLY A 47 -10.29 0.31 -10.00
CA GLY A 47 -11.24 -0.17 -9.00
C GLY A 47 -10.79 -1.43 -8.28
N LYS A 48 -11.52 -2.54 -8.49
CA LYS A 48 -11.23 -3.86 -7.91
C LYS A 48 -10.65 -4.85 -8.92
N THR A 49 -10.03 -4.38 -9.99
CA THR A 49 -9.47 -5.24 -11.07
C THR A 49 -8.43 -6.23 -10.54
N THR A 50 -7.56 -5.82 -9.61
CA THR A 50 -6.57 -6.72 -9.01
C THR A 50 -7.24 -7.90 -8.31
N ASN A 51 -8.29 -7.66 -7.51
CA ASN A 51 -9.04 -8.73 -6.84
C ASN A 51 -9.74 -9.66 -7.86
N ALA A 52 -10.25 -9.12 -8.97
CA ALA A 52 -10.86 -9.92 -10.02
C ALA A 52 -9.81 -10.81 -10.72
N LEU A 53 -8.63 -10.27 -11.01
CA LEU A 53 -7.52 -11.03 -11.59
C LEU A 53 -6.98 -12.11 -10.62
N GLU A 54 -6.96 -11.84 -9.32
CA GLU A 54 -6.63 -12.84 -8.30
C GLU A 54 -7.62 -14.03 -8.31
N ASP A 55 -8.93 -13.75 -8.38
CA ASP A 55 -9.94 -14.83 -8.47
C ASP A 55 -9.82 -15.59 -9.80
N ILE A 56 -9.62 -14.90 -10.92
CA ILE A 56 -9.39 -15.51 -12.24
C ILE A 56 -8.14 -16.40 -12.21
N PHE A 57 -7.03 -15.91 -11.67
CA PHE A 57 -5.79 -16.67 -11.56
C PHE A 57 -5.96 -17.90 -10.67
N ARG A 58 -6.58 -17.76 -9.48
CA ARG A 58 -6.83 -18.88 -8.57
C ARG A 58 -7.63 -19.99 -9.28
N ARG A 59 -8.71 -19.62 -9.98
CA ARG A 59 -9.52 -20.57 -10.75
C ARG A 59 -8.73 -21.25 -11.84
N ALA A 60 -7.95 -20.50 -12.62
CA ALA A 60 -7.09 -21.07 -13.66
C ALA A 60 -6.07 -22.06 -13.07
N TYR A 61 -5.45 -21.73 -11.95
CA TYR A 61 -4.49 -22.57 -11.26
C TYR A 61 -5.12 -23.85 -10.70
N GLU A 62 -6.35 -23.75 -10.15
CA GLU A 62 -7.15 -24.86 -9.62
C GLU A 62 -7.88 -25.63 -10.72
N GLN A 63 -7.69 -25.25 -11.99
CA GLN A 63 -8.37 -25.84 -13.17
C GLN A 63 -9.90 -25.70 -13.13
N GLU A 64 -10.38 -24.65 -12.49
CA GLU A 64 -11.79 -24.26 -12.48
C GLU A 64 -12.11 -23.35 -13.68
N GLU A 65 -13.42 -23.26 -14.03
CA GLU A 65 -13.92 -22.35 -15.06
C GLU A 65 -13.76 -20.89 -14.63
N TYR A 66 -13.06 -20.07 -15.42
CA TYR A 66 -12.79 -18.66 -15.15
C TYR A 66 -13.28 -17.71 -16.25
N THR A 67 -13.72 -18.24 -17.39
CA THR A 67 -14.14 -17.41 -18.54
C THR A 67 -15.22 -16.39 -18.18
N PRO A 68 -16.26 -16.71 -17.38
CA PRO A 68 -17.28 -15.73 -17.03
C PRO A 68 -16.74 -14.56 -16.18
N GLN A 69 -15.70 -14.78 -15.36
CA GLN A 69 -15.05 -13.75 -14.58
C GLN A 69 -14.22 -12.82 -15.48
N LEU A 70 -13.50 -13.41 -16.43
CA LEU A 70 -12.69 -12.68 -17.40
C LEU A 70 -13.57 -11.81 -18.33
N GLU A 71 -14.68 -12.35 -18.82
CA GLU A 71 -15.64 -11.60 -19.65
C GLU A 71 -16.27 -10.43 -18.89
N ARG A 72 -16.60 -10.60 -17.61
CA ARG A 72 -17.08 -9.51 -16.75
C ARG A 72 -16.03 -8.43 -16.54
N LEU A 73 -14.77 -8.83 -16.36
CA LEU A 73 -13.65 -7.89 -16.20
C LEU A 73 -13.46 -7.09 -17.49
N GLU A 74 -13.49 -7.74 -18.65
CA GLU A 74 -13.39 -7.06 -19.94
C GLU A 74 -14.58 -6.13 -20.20
N ALA A 75 -15.80 -6.60 -19.95
CA ALA A 75 -17.00 -5.78 -20.08
C ALA A 75 -16.94 -4.50 -19.24
N PHE A 76 -16.46 -4.60 -17.98
CA PHE A 76 -16.27 -3.46 -17.09
C PHE A 76 -15.34 -2.39 -17.70
N HIS A 77 -14.19 -2.79 -18.24
CA HIS A 77 -13.24 -1.84 -18.84
C HIS A 77 -13.80 -1.20 -20.12
N ARG A 78 -14.43 -2.01 -20.99
CA ARG A 78 -15.01 -1.50 -22.24
C ARG A 78 -16.23 -0.62 -22.00
N GLU A 79 -17.06 -0.91 -21.00
CA GLU A 79 -18.19 -0.05 -20.62
C GLU A 79 -17.71 1.31 -20.11
N THR A 80 -16.68 1.33 -19.24
CA THR A 80 -16.05 2.57 -18.81
C THR A 80 -15.51 3.41 -19.97
N ALA A 81 -14.87 2.75 -20.95
CA ALA A 81 -14.39 3.44 -22.15
C ALA A 81 -15.54 4.00 -23.02
N ARG A 82 -16.64 3.25 -23.19
CA ARG A 82 -17.82 3.74 -23.92
C ARG A 82 -18.48 4.93 -23.23
N GLU A 83 -18.55 4.96 -21.91
CA GLU A 83 -19.05 6.11 -21.16
C GLU A 83 -18.18 7.37 -21.33
N LEU A 84 -16.88 7.18 -21.59
CA LEU A 84 -15.93 8.28 -21.85
C LEU A 84 -15.86 8.66 -23.34
N ALA A 85 -16.29 7.81 -24.25
CA ALA A 85 -16.18 8.02 -25.70
C ALA A 85 -16.71 9.38 -26.18
N PRO A 86 -17.79 9.96 -25.62
CA PRO A 86 -18.24 11.31 -26.01
C PRO A 86 -17.24 12.43 -25.69
N ASP A 87 -16.27 12.18 -24.82
CA ASP A 87 -15.28 13.18 -24.36
C ASP A 87 -14.06 13.29 -25.27
N PHE A 88 -13.88 12.40 -26.27
CA PHE A 88 -12.70 12.36 -27.13
C PHE A 88 -13.02 12.14 -28.61
N GLY A 89 -12.00 12.40 -29.46
CA GLY A 89 -12.07 12.13 -30.89
C GLY A 89 -12.09 10.62 -31.20
N SER A 90 -12.55 10.29 -32.42
CA SER A 90 -12.61 8.89 -32.92
C SER A 90 -11.25 8.17 -32.89
N THR A 91 -10.16 8.90 -33.10
CA THR A 91 -8.79 8.35 -33.04
C THR A 91 -8.43 7.85 -31.64
N THR A 92 -8.76 8.63 -30.63
CA THR A 92 -8.53 8.24 -29.21
C THR A 92 -9.39 7.05 -28.83
N ALA A 93 -10.68 7.04 -29.22
CA ALA A 93 -11.57 5.92 -28.97
C ALA A 93 -11.03 4.61 -29.61
N ALA A 94 -10.56 4.71 -30.87
CA ALA A 94 -9.97 3.54 -31.55
C ALA A 94 -8.67 3.05 -30.88
N ALA A 95 -7.81 3.96 -30.44
CA ALA A 95 -6.57 3.62 -29.72
C ALA A 95 -6.85 2.91 -28.37
N ILE A 96 -7.90 3.32 -27.66
CA ILE A 96 -8.33 2.70 -26.39
C ILE A 96 -8.82 1.26 -26.68
N GLU A 97 -9.71 1.08 -27.64
CA GLU A 97 -10.24 -0.25 -28.00
C GLU A 97 -9.12 -1.19 -28.46
N GLN A 98 -8.20 -0.72 -29.32
CA GLN A 98 -7.03 -1.49 -29.72
C GLN A 98 -6.17 -1.88 -28.52
N GLY A 99 -5.91 -0.95 -27.59
CA GLY A 99 -5.12 -1.23 -26.39
C GLY A 99 -5.77 -2.30 -25.49
N PHE A 100 -7.10 -2.31 -25.40
CA PHE A 100 -7.82 -3.36 -24.70
C PHE A 100 -7.75 -4.70 -25.44
N ASP A 101 -7.96 -4.73 -26.75
CA ASP A 101 -7.86 -5.95 -27.56
C ASP A 101 -6.50 -6.63 -27.39
N GLU A 102 -5.41 -5.84 -27.52
CA GLU A 102 -4.04 -6.33 -27.34
C GLU A 102 -3.82 -6.87 -25.91
N THR A 103 -4.26 -6.11 -24.89
CA THR A 103 -3.97 -6.44 -23.49
C THR A 103 -4.81 -7.64 -23.02
N PHE A 104 -6.11 -7.72 -23.39
CA PHE A 104 -6.95 -8.88 -23.06
C PHE A 104 -6.56 -10.14 -23.85
N SER A 105 -6.10 -10.00 -25.10
CA SER A 105 -5.53 -11.11 -25.85
C SER A 105 -4.29 -11.68 -25.19
N ALA A 106 -3.38 -10.81 -24.74
CA ALA A 106 -2.18 -11.20 -24.00
C ALA A 106 -2.54 -11.87 -22.65
N LEU A 107 -3.54 -11.34 -21.92
CA LEU A 107 -4.03 -11.94 -20.67
C LEU A 107 -4.60 -13.35 -20.91
N ARG A 108 -5.42 -13.52 -21.96
CA ARG A 108 -5.96 -14.86 -22.34
C ARG A 108 -4.83 -15.84 -22.66
N HIS A 109 -3.84 -15.39 -23.41
CA HIS A 109 -2.67 -16.20 -23.70
C HIS A 109 -1.93 -16.59 -22.42
N GLN A 110 -1.66 -15.65 -21.53
CA GLN A 110 -0.96 -15.90 -20.28
C GLN A 110 -1.76 -16.88 -19.38
N LEU A 111 -3.10 -16.70 -19.28
CA LEU A 111 -3.97 -17.61 -18.53
C LEU A 111 -3.94 -19.04 -19.07
N SER A 112 -3.84 -19.21 -20.40
CA SER A 112 -3.74 -20.55 -21.02
C SER A 112 -2.45 -21.29 -20.67
N THR A 113 -1.43 -20.61 -20.16
CA THR A 113 -0.15 -21.19 -19.73
C THR A 113 -0.08 -21.48 -18.25
N VAL A 114 -1.11 -21.11 -17.46
CA VAL A 114 -1.17 -21.36 -16.02
C VAL A 114 -1.21 -22.87 -15.75
N SER A 115 -0.37 -23.32 -14.82
CA SER A 115 -0.24 -24.73 -14.49
C SER A 115 0.13 -24.93 -13.02
N ALA A 116 -0.50 -25.89 -12.35
CA ALA A 116 -0.15 -26.28 -10.98
C ALA A 116 1.26 -26.93 -10.87
N ALA A 117 1.92 -27.25 -11.98
CA ALA A 117 3.28 -27.75 -12.01
C ALA A 117 4.35 -26.64 -11.93
N ARG A 118 3.95 -25.37 -12.07
CA ARG A 118 4.84 -24.20 -11.98
C ARG A 118 4.64 -23.48 -10.65
N GLU A 119 5.62 -22.66 -10.32
CA GLU A 119 5.63 -21.89 -9.07
C GLU A 119 4.42 -20.92 -9.03
N TYR A 120 3.66 -20.96 -7.94
CA TYR A 120 2.40 -20.22 -7.78
C TYR A 120 2.59 -18.71 -7.82
N ASP A 121 3.54 -18.21 -7.02
CA ASP A 121 3.74 -16.77 -6.85
C ASP A 121 4.37 -16.12 -8.11
N GLU A 122 5.18 -16.87 -8.87
CA GLU A 122 5.64 -16.46 -10.21
C GLU A 122 4.47 -16.19 -11.13
N GLN A 123 3.58 -17.20 -11.29
CA GLN A 123 2.44 -17.10 -12.17
C GLN A 123 1.42 -16.06 -11.72
N TYR A 124 1.26 -15.88 -10.42
CA TYR A 124 0.45 -14.81 -9.84
C TYR A 124 0.89 -13.44 -10.37
N ASP A 125 2.19 -13.12 -10.29
CA ASP A 125 2.74 -11.85 -10.75
C ASP A 125 2.50 -11.62 -12.24
N GLN A 126 2.61 -12.68 -13.08
CA GLN A 126 2.33 -12.58 -14.51
C GLN A 126 0.87 -12.21 -14.80
N ILE A 127 -0.09 -12.69 -14.01
CA ILE A 127 -1.52 -12.46 -14.26
C ILE A 127 -2.02 -11.15 -13.62
N VAL A 128 -1.70 -10.88 -12.34
CA VAL A 128 -2.26 -9.70 -11.68
C VAL A 128 -1.74 -8.39 -12.25
N SER A 129 -0.56 -8.42 -12.87
CA SER A 129 0.06 -7.26 -13.53
C SER A 129 -0.79 -6.66 -14.66
N PHE A 130 -1.70 -7.44 -15.25
CA PHE A 130 -2.58 -6.93 -16.31
C PHE A 130 -3.53 -5.85 -15.83
N GLY A 131 -3.81 -5.76 -14.52
CA GLY A 131 -4.63 -4.69 -13.96
C GLY A 131 -4.04 -3.31 -14.20
N GLU A 132 -2.77 -3.13 -13.89
CA GLU A 132 -2.04 -1.90 -14.09
C GLU A 132 -1.70 -1.64 -15.57
N LEU A 133 -1.50 -2.69 -16.35
CA LEU A 133 -1.29 -2.55 -17.80
C LEU A 133 -2.55 -2.00 -18.48
N LEU A 134 -3.73 -2.52 -18.16
CA LEU A 134 -5.02 -2.05 -18.69
C LEU A 134 -5.25 -0.58 -18.31
N SER A 135 -5.16 -0.25 -17.02
CA SER A 135 -5.47 1.09 -16.51
C SER A 135 -4.50 2.15 -17.02
N SER A 136 -3.18 1.87 -17.02
CA SER A 136 -2.18 2.87 -17.40
C SER A 136 -2.19 3.18 -18.89
N ARG A 137 -2.41 2.18 -19.76
CA ARG A 137 -2.59 2.39 -21.20
C ARG A 137 -3.84 3.20 -21.49
N PHE A 138 -4.94 2.87 -20.80
CA PHE A 138 -6.20 3.60 -20.93
C PHE A 138 -6.05 5.07 -20.51
N VAL A 139 -5.48 5.34 -19.33
CA VAL A 139 -5.23 6.71 -18.86
C VAL A 139 -4.29 7.47 -19.79
N ALA A 140 -3.24 6.83 -20.30
CA ALA A 140 -2.32 7.47 -21.24
C ALA A 140 -3.03 7.91 -22.52
N ALA A 141 -3.89 7.05 -23.10
CA ALA A 141 -4.69 7.38 -24.28
C ALA A 141 -5.66 8.54 -24.02
N VAL A 142 -6.35 8.52 -22.85
CA VAL A 142 -7.27 9.60 -22.45
C VAL A 142 -6.56 10.94 -22.27
N LEU A 143 -5.37 10.96 -21.67
CA LEU A 143 -4.60 12.19 -21.50
C LEU A 143 -4.06 12.69 -22.84
N ASN A 144 -3.59 11.79 -23.70
CA ASN A 144 -3.02 12.14 -25.01
C ASN A 144 -4.03 12.77 -25.97
N ASP A 145 -5.33 12.69 -25.70
CA ASP A 145 -6.38 13.32 -26.50
C ASP A 145 -6.30 14.85 -26.47
N GLN A 146 -5.92 15.44 -25.35
CA GLN A 146 -5.93 16.90 -25.16
C GLN A 146 -4.53 17.51 -25.00
N GLN A 147 -3.58 16.75 -24.53
CA GLN A 147 -2.19 17.17 -24.36
C GLN A 147 -1.26 16.00 -24.59
N PRO A 148 -0.11 16.21 -25.25
CA PRO A 148 0.79 15.11 -25.55
C PRO A 148 1.15 14.32 -24.30
N ALA A 149 0.92 13.00 -24.35
CA ALA A 149 1.25 12.08 -23.28
C ALA A 149 1.76 10.76 -23.86
N ARG A 150 2.81 10.19 -23.25
CA ARG A 150 3.38 8.91 -23.65
C ARG A 150 3.17 7.87 -22.56
N TRP A 151 2.89 6.65 -22.96
CA TRP A 151 2.90 5.49 -22.08
C TRP A 151 4.30 4.87 -22.06
N ALA A 152 4.79 4.53 -20.87
CA ALA A 152 6.06 3.82 -20.66
C ALA A 152 5.82 2.55 -19.84
N ASP A 153 6.41 1.44 -20.24
CA ASP A 153 6.29 0.18 -19.52
C ASP A 153 7.28 0.11 -18.35
N CYS A 154 6.79 0.21 -17.13
CA CYS A 154 7.67 0.19 -15.94
C CYS A 154 8.41 -1.14 -15.75
N ARG A 155 7.95 -2.24 -16.33
CA ARG A 155 8.61 -3.55 -16.25
C ARG A 155 9.97 -3.58 -16.96
N THR A 156 10.16 -2.72 -17.96
CA THR A 156 11.47 -2.53 -18.60
C THR A 156 12.37 -1.57 -17.85
N LEU A 157 11.78 -0.69 -17.03
CA LEU A 157 12.45 0.42 -16.32
C LEU A 157 12.83 0.06 -14.89
N ILE A 158 11.93 -0.57 -14.13
CA ILE A 158 12.16 -0.97 -12.74
C ILE A 158 12.65 -2.41 -12.73
N ARG A 159 13.93 -2.58 -12.41
CA ARG A 159 14.57 -3.89 -12.36
C ARG A 159 14.50 -4.48 -10.96
N THR A 160 14.18 -5.77 -10.89
CA THR A 160 13.98 -6.47 -9.62
C THR A 160 14.65 -7.86 -9.63
N ASP A 161 14.78 -8.44 -8.43
CA ASP A 161 15.02 -9.86 -8.25
C ASP A 161 13.76 -10.70 -8.56
N GLU A 162 13.87 -12.02 -8.38
CA GLU A 162 12.79 -12.99 -8.59
C GLU A 162 12.08 -13.38 -7.28
N ASN A 163 12.04 -12.46 -6.29
CA ASN A 163 11.25 -12.65 -5.09
C ASN A 163 9.80 -12.24 -5.38
N TRP A 164 9.06 -13.17 -5.98
CA TRP A 164 7.67 -12.94 -6.43
C TRP A 164 6.78 -12.35 -5.34
N ARG A 165 5.81 -11.52 -5.72
CA ARG A 165 4.84 -10.78 -4.89
C ARG A 165 5.44 -9.68 -4.00
N GLU A 166 6.74 -9.70 -3.70
CA GLU A 166 7.46 -8.67 -2.93
C GLU A 166 8.88 -8.49 -3.47
N ALA A 167 9.00 -8.31 -4.77
CA ALA A 167 10.29 -8.20 -5.45
C ALA A 167 11.12 -7.02 -4.94
N ARG A 168 12.42 -7.25 -4.81
CA ARG A 168 13.37 -6.25 -4.37
C ARG A 168 13.93 -5.50 -5.57
N VAL A 169 13.92 -4.20 -5.47
CA VAL A 169 14.41 -3.32 -6.53
C VAL A 169 15.93 -3.31 -6.57
N ASP A 170 16.49 -3.53 -7.75
CA ASP A 170 17.86 -3.20 -8.07
C ASP A 170 17.94 -1.69 -8.34
N TRP A 171 18.39 -0.95 -7.34
CA TRP A 171 18.38 0.52 -7.37
C TRP A 171 19.33 1.12 -8.40
N ASP A 172 20.49 0.52 -8.60
CA ASP A 172 21.52 1.02 -9.50
C ASP A 172 21.08 0.85 -10.95
N LEU A 173 20.66 -0.34 -11.33
CA LEU A 173 20.20 -0.65 -12.69
C LEU A 173 18.87 0.07 -12.99
N THR A 174 17.97 0.17 -12.01
CA THR A 174 16.73 0.95 -12.16
C THR A 174 17.03 2.42 -12.40
N ALA A 175 17.94 3.02 -11.63
CA ALA A 175 18.30 4.42 -11.80
C ALA A 175 18.97 4.71 -13.15
N GLU A 176 19.84 3.80 -13.62
CA GLU A 176 20.45 3.89 -14.94
C GLU A 176 19.38 3.92 -16.04
N LYS A 177 18.49 2.92 -16.05
CA LYS A 177 17.41 2.81 -17.05
C LYS A 177 16.46 4.01 -17.03
N LEU A 178 15.99 4.40 -15.86
CA LEU A 178 15.07 5.51 -15.71
C LEU A 178 15.67 6.82 -16.24
N ARG A 179 16.95 7.09 -15.93
CA ARG A 179 17.66 8.29 -16.42
C ARG A 179 17.95 8.26 -17.91
N ALA A 180 18.09 7.10 -18.50
CA ALA A 180 18.29 6.95 -19.94
C ALA A 180 16.99 7.12 -20.73
N GLU A 181 15.88 6.55 -20.26
CA GLU A 181 14.67 6.38 -21.05
C GLU A 181 13.58 7.44 -20.78
N LEU A 182 13.39 7.91 -19.55
CA LEU A 182 12.27 8.81 -19.24
C LEU A 182 12.50 10.29 -19.60
N PRO A 183 13.69 10.89 -19.39
CA PRO A 183 13.88 12.31 -19.71
C PRO A 183 13.63 12.67 -21.18
N PRO A 184 14.05 11.87 -22.18
CA PRO A 184 13.71 12.16 -23.58
C PRO A 184 12.21 12.15 -23.85
N LEU A 185 11.47 11.18 -23.29
CA LEU A 185 10.01 11.11 -23.43
C LEU A 185 9.31 12.31 -22.79
N LEU A 186 9.76 12.71 -21.59
CA LEU A 186 9.23 13.87 -20.88
C LEU A 186 9.53 15.19 -21.62
N GLN A 187 10.69 15.29 -22.29
CA GLN A 187 11.02 16.45 -23.14
C GLN A 187 10.13 16.51 -24.39
N GLU A 188 9.78 15.35 -24.96
CA GLU A 188 8.94 15.28 -26.17
C GLU A 188 7.48 15.66 -25.86
N THR A 189 6.91 15.17 -24.76
CA THR A 189 5.46 15.25 -24.52
C THR A 189 5.05 15.99 -23.25
N GLY A 190 5.97 16.26 -22.35
CA GLY A 190 5.67 16.84 -21.04
C GLY A 190 5.06 15.85 -20.04
N ILE A 191 4.32 14.85 -20.50
CA ILE A 191 3.65 13.87 -19.65
C ILE A 191 4.05 12.45 -20.04
N VAL A 192 4.44 11.66 -19.04
CA VAL A 192 4.61 10.20 -19.17
C VAL A 192 3.72 9.48 -18.17
N VAL A 193 2.97 8.49 -18.63
CA VAL A 193 2.13 7.62 -17.81
C VAL A 193 2.74 6.23 -17.73
N THR A 194 2.80 5.67 -16.53
CA THR A 194 3.34 4.34 -16.31
C THR A 194 2.52 3.56 -15.26
N GLN A 195 2.75 2.24 -15.20
CA GLN A 195 2.14 1.38 -14.20
C GLN A 195 2.74 1.65 -12.82
N GLY A 196 1.91 1.55 -11.79
CA GLY A 196 2.38 1.28 -10.45
C GLY A 196 2.58 -0.20 -10.18
N PHE A 197 3.09 -0.57 -9.00
CA PHE A 197 3.13 -1.92 -8.47
C PHE A 197 4.05 -2.92 -9.18
N LEU A 198 4.46 -2.67 -10.40
CA LEU A 198 5.16 -3.63 -11.26
C LEU A 198 6.66 -3.34 -11.36
N GLY A 199 7.41 -4.40 -11.61
CA GLY A 199 8.80 -4.39 -12.03
C GLY A 199 9.08 -5.54 -13.00
N GLY A 200 10.33 -5.74 -13.37
CA GLY A 200 10.73 -6.83 -14.24
C GLY A 200 12.11 -7.40 -13.92
N THR A 201 12.22 -8.73 -14.04
CA THR A 201 13.47 -9.46 -13.84
C THR A 201 14.43 -9.26 -15.02
N ALA A 202 15.67 -9.71 -14.86
CA ALA A 202 16.64 -9.74 -15.96
C ALA A 202 16.21 -10.65 -17.11
N SER A 203 15.45 -11.71 -16.82
CA SER A 203 14.87 -12.64 -17.81
C SER A 203 13.63 -12.11 -18.52
N GLY A 204 13.12 -10.90 -18.15
CA GLY A 204 11.96 -10.27 -18.75
C GLY A 204 10.61 -10.70 -18.15
N GLN A 205 10.62 -11.43 -17.05
CA GLN A 205 9.38 -11.78 -16.34
C GLN A 205 8.89 -10.60 -15.50
N THR A 206 7.58 -10.46 -15.40
CA THR A 206 6.94 -9.42 -14.59
C THR A 206 7.02 -9.79 -13.11
N THR A 207 7.31 -8.82 -12.25
CA THR A 207 7.26 -8.95 -10.80
C THR A 207 6.33 -7.93 -10.20
N THR A 208 5.84 -8.19 -8.99
CA THR A 208 5.07 -7.22 -8.22
C THR A 208 5.85 -6.75 -6.98
N LEU A 209 5.61 -5.49 -6.60
CA LEU A 209 6.33 -4.83 -5.51
C LEU A 209 5.65 -4.97 -4.14
N GLY A 210 4.62 -5.82 -4.04
CA GLY A 210 3.90 -6.08 -2.80
C GLY A 210 2.98 -4.93 -2.35
N ARG A 211 2.59 -4.97 -1.08
CA ARG A 211 1.59 -4.04 -0.50
C ARG A 211 1.96 -2.58 -0.76
N GLU A 212 0.95 -1.78 -1.19
CA GLU A 212 1.11 -0.36 -1.59
C GLU A 212 2.19 -0.14 -2.66
N GLY A 213 2.39 -1.15 -3.52
CA GLY A 213 3.44 -1.15 -4.55
C GLY A 213 3.35 0.03 -5.52
N SER A 214 2.15 0.55 -5.83
CA SER A 214 2.01 1.72 -6.72
C SER A 214 2.50 3.01 -6.07
N ASP A 215 2.28 3.21 -4.75
CA ASP A 215 2.84 4.34 -4.00
C ASP A 215 4.37 4.21 -3.95
N TYR A 216 4.86 2.97 -3.78
CA TYR A 216 6.29 2.69 -3.81
C TYR A 216 6.92 2.92 -5.19
N THR A 217 6.24 2.56 -6.29
CA THR A 217 6.68 2.90 -7.65
C THR A 217 6.87 4.40 -7.81
N ALA A 218 5.93 5.23 -7.36
CA ALA A 218 6.06 6.68 -7.43
C ALA A 218 7.30 7.19 -6.67
N ALA A 219 7.59 6.60 -5.51
CA ALA A 219 8.78 6.93 -4.72
C ALA A 219 10.09 6.48 -5.40
N ILE A 220 10.12 5.29 -6.03
CA ILE A 220 11.28 4.80 -6.80
C ILE A 220 11.59 5.77 -7.95
N LEU A 221 10.57 6.12 -8.73
CA LEU A 221 10.72 7.04 -9.87
C LEU A 221 11.22 8.42 -9.42
N ALA A 222 10.61 8.97 -8.37
CA ALA A 222 11.02 10.25 -7.81
C ALA A 222 12.46 10.22 -7.29
N TYR A 223 12.85 9.18 -6.56
CA TYR A 223 14.20 9.00 -6.06
C TYR A 223 15.24 8.92 -7.17
N CYS A 224 15.00 8.10 -8.20
CA CYS A 224 15.95 7.86 -9.28
C CYS A 224 16.10 9.07 -10.20
N LEU A 225 15.03 9.83 -10.42
CA LEU A 225 15.00 11.00 -11.30
C LEU A 225 15.18 12.34 -10.56
N ASN A 226 15.36 12.29 -9.22
CA ASN A 226 15.48 13.47 -8.37
C ASN A 226 14.32 14.47 -8.58
N ALA A 227 13.09 13.96 -8.49
CA ALA A 227 11.88 14.76 -8.66
C ALA A 227 11.75 15.85 -7.56
N GLU A 228 11.06 16.94 -7.89
CA GLU A 228 10.73 18.02 -6.95
C GLU A 228 9.79 17.53 -5.83
N SER A 229 8.80 16.72 -6.21
CA SER A 229 7.79 16.23 -5.28
C SER A 229 7.09 14.98 -5.80
N VAL A 230 6.47 14.24 -4.86
CA VAL A 230 5.50 13.18 -5.16
C VAL A 230 4.15 13.60 -4.60
N THR A 231 3.08 13.51 -5.41
CA THR A 231 1.70 13.69 -4.94
C THR A 231 0.94 12.37 -5.09
N ILE A 232 0.45 11.84 -3.96
CA ILE A 232 -0.45 10.68 -3.94
C ILE A 232 -1.87 11.19 -3.81
N TRP A 233 -2.67 10.98 -4.85
CA TRP A 233 -4.08 11.32 -4.89
C TRP A 233 -4.91 10.17 -4.31
N LYS A 234 -5.57 10.42 -3.18
CA LYS A 234 -6.41 9.46 -2.44
C LYS A 234 -7.82 10.00 -2.22
N ASP A 235 -8.71 9.15 -1.75
CA ASP A 235 -10.09 9.48 -1.37
C ASP A 235 -10.21 10.10 0.04
N VAL A 236 -9.09 10.52 0.62
CA VAL A 236 -9.00 11.15 1.95
C VAL A 236 -8.42 12.57 1.84
N ALA A 237 -8.78 13.44 2.77
CA ALA A 237 -8.35 14.85 2.77
C ALA A 237 -6.85 15.07 3.04
N GLY A 238 -6.11 14.01 3.36
CA GLY A 238 -4.70 14.04 3.77
C GLY A 238 -4.44 13.00 4.84
N LEU A 239 -3.35 13.14 5.59
CA LEU A 239 -3.06 12.32 6.75
C LEU A 239 -3.87 12.82 7.94
N LEU A 240 -4.74 11.97 8.48
CA LEU A 240 -5.58 12.26 9.63
C LEU A 240 -4.95 11.69 10.90
N ASN A 241 -5.27 12.30 12.04
CA ASN A 241 -4.82 11.84 13.34
C ASN A 241 -5.53 10.56 13.82
N ALA A 242 -6.56 10.10 13.10
CA ALA A 242 -7.26 8.84 13.37
C ALA A 242 -8.02 8.37 12.12
N ASP A 243 -8.44 7.10 12.13
CA ASP A 243 -9.33 6.57 11.09
C ASP A 243 -10.77 7.09 11.35
N PRO A 244 -11.38 7.84 10.42
CA PRO A 244 -12.73 8.39 10.59
C PRO A 244 -13.83 7.34 10.74
N LYS A 245 -13.56 6.07 10.40
CA LYS A 245 -14.49 4.96 10.63
C LYS A 245 -14.69 4.65 12.11
N PHE A 246 -13.68 4.91 12.93
CA PHE A 246 -13.70 4.64 14.37
C PHE A 246 -13.76 5.93 15.21
N PHE A 247 -13.31 7.05 14.65
CA PHE A 247 -13.19 8.33 15.35
C PHE A 247 -13.81 9.43 14.48
N PRO A 248 -15.02 9.92 14.81
CA PRO A 248 -15.72 10.91 13.98
C PRO A 248 -15.00 12.28 13.94
N ASP A 249 -14.34 12.66 15.04
CA ASP A 249 -13.68 13.97 15.20
C ASP A 249 -12.20 13.86 14.83
N THR A 250 -11.90 13.70 13.53
CA THR A 250 -10.52 13.62 13.05
C THR A 250 -9.97 14.98 12.67
N VAL A 251 -8.66 15.16 12.89
CA VAL A 251 -7.92 16.36 12.53
C VAL A 251 -6.89 15.99 11.46
N ARG A 252 -6.85 16.77 10.37
CA ARG A 252 -5.83 16.63 9.34
C ARG A 252 -4.52 17.31 9.79
N TYR A 253 -3.41 16.64 9.59
CA TYR A 253 -2.09 17.26 9.72
C TYR A 253 -1.80 18.10 8.46
N PRO A 254 -1.57 19.41 8.56
CA PRO A 254 -1.12 20.22 7.43
C PRO A 254 0.24 19.76 6.90
N GLU A 255 1.16 19.52 7.82
CA GLU A 255 2.50 18.96 7.56
C GLU A 255 2.88 17.95 8.65
N ILE A 256 3.77 17.02 8.32
CA ILE A 256 4.28 16.01 9.25
C ILE A 256 5.65 15.51 8.79
N SER A 257 6.51 15.12 9.73
CA SER A 257 7.84 14.61 9.40
C SER A 257 7.78 13.17 8.84
N TYR A 258 8.78 12.80 8.03
CA TYR A 258 8.94 11.41 7.58
C TYR A 258 9.01 10.44 8.75
N GLN A 259 9.76 10.80 9.81
CA GLN A 259 9.91 9.94 10.99
C GLN A 259 8.58 9.68 11.67
N GLU A 260 7.80 10.74 11.94
CA GLU A 260 6.50 10.61 12.61
C GLU A 260 5.53 9.77 11.77
N THR A 261 5.51 9.97 10.45
CA THR A 261 4.67 9.19 9.53
C THR A 261 5.06 7.70 9.53
N ILE A 262 6.38 7.38 9.56
CA ILE A 262 6.86 5.99 9.66
C ILE A 262 6.44 5.36 10.99
N GLU A 263 6.55 6.09 12.09
CA GLU A 263 6.11 5.60 13.40
C GLU A 263 4.60 5.35 13.45
N MET A 264 3.79 6.27 12.94
CA MET A 264 2.34 6.06 12.84
C MET A 264 1.99 4.83 11.99
N ALA A 265 2.66 4.65 10.86
CA ALA A 265 2.46 3.49 10.00
C ALA A 265 2.89 2.17 10.68
N TYR A 266 3.97 2.19 11.49
CA TYR A 266 4.40 1.04 12.28
C TYR A 266 3.31 0.57 13.24
N TYR A 267 2.65 1.51 13.91
CA TYR A 267 1.54 1.22 14.82
C TYR A 267 0.24 0.83 14.11
N GLY A 268 0.12 1.07 12.80
CA GLY A 268 -1.02 0.61 12.00
C GLY A 268 -1.84 1.68 11.31
N ALA A 269 -1.41 2.95 11.37
CA ALA A 269 -2.00 3.96 10.50
C ALA A 269 -1.76 3.60 9.02
N SER A 270 -2.83 3.49 8.24
CA SER A 270 -2.80 2.86 6.91
C SER A 270 -2.71 3.84 5.74
N VAL A 271 -2.22 5.05 5.95
CA VAL A 271 -2.25 6.06 4.87
C VAL A 271 -1.09 5.90 3.90
N ILE A 272 0.15 5.71 4.38
CA ILE A 272 1.35 5.55 3.55
C ILE A 272 2.26 4.48 4.17
N HIS A 273 2.72 3.54 3.36
CA HIS A 273 3.62 2.49 3.82
C HIS A 273 5.07 3.02 3.99
N PRO A 274 5.82 2.60 5.04
CA PRO A 274 7.19 3.05 5.28
C PRO A 274 8.15 2.85 4.10
N LYS A 275 7.96 1.81 3.27
CA LYS A 275 8.81 1.59 2.09
C LYS A 275 8.70 2.71 1.04
N THR A 276 7.54 3.38 0.96
CA THR A 276 7.33 4.56 0.10
C THR A 276 8.07 5.77 0.65
N ILE A 277 8.08 5.94 1.97
CA ILE A 277 8.67 7.11 2.65
C ILE A 277 10.20 7.07 2.61
N LYS A 278 10.82 5.90 2.82
CA LYS A 278 12.28 5.76 2.94
C LYS A 278 13.08 6.38 1.78
N PRO A 279 12.84 6.05 0.50
CA PRO A 279 13.60 6.64 -0.61
C PRO A 279 13.39 8.15 -0.70
N LEU A 280 12.18 8.64 -0.44
CA LEU A 280 11.88 10.07 -0.46
C LEU A 280 12.61 10.83 0.65
N ALA A 281 12.65 10.28 1.86
CA ALA A 281 13.36 10.86 3.00
C ALA A 281 14.86 10.97 2.72
N VAL A 282 15.50 9.95 2.10
CA VAL A 282 16.92 9.97 1.74
C VAL A 282 17.26 11.13 0.78
N ARG A 283 16.36 11.44 -0.15
CA ARG A 283 16.52 12.53 -1.13
C ARG A 283 15.87 13.83 -0.69
N ARG A 284 15.21 13.87 0.47
CA ARG A 284 14.42 15.01 0.96
C ARG A 284 13.35 15.47 -0.02
N ILE A 285 12.74 14.52 -0.75
CA ILE A 285 11.67 14.79 -1.70
C ILE A 285 10.35 14.84 -0.94
N PRO A 286 9.63 15.98 -0.91
CA PRO A 286 8.36 16.07 -0.22
C PRO A 286 7.30 15.15 -0.85
N LEU A 287 6.53 14.49 0.03
CA LEU A 287 5.41 13.66 -0.34
C LEU A 287 4.11 14.36 0.07
N LEU A 288 3.26 14.67 -0.90
CA LEU A 288 1.96 15.26 -0.69
C LEU A 288 0.89 14.17 -0.72
N VAL A 289 0.01 14.15 0.24
CA VAL A 289 -1.21 13.34 0.25
C VAL A 289 -2.38 14.29 0.05
N LYS A 290 -3.04 14.22 -1.11
CA LYS A 290 -4.12 15.13 -1.50
C LYS A 290 -5.41 14.38 -1.80
N SER A 291 -6.53 15.07 -1.55
CA SER A 291 -7.84 14.55 -1.89
C SER A 291 -8.05 14.52 -3.40
N PHE A 292 -8.39 13.36 -3.92
CA PHE A 292 -8.86 13.20 -5.28
C PHE A 292 -10.30 13.77 -5.46
N LEU A 293 -11.09 13.78 -4.39
CA LEU A 293 -12.48 14.27 -4.39
C LEU A 293 -12.56 15.80 -4.28
N ASP A 294 -11.55 16.42 -3.66
CA ASP A 294 -11.38 17.85 -3.55
C ASP A 294 -9.94 18.25 -3.86
N PRO A 295 -9.57 18.32 -5.16
CA PRO A 295 -8.19 18.60 -5.58
C PRO A 295 -7.69 19.98 -5.18
N GLY A 296 -8.59 20.93 -4.92
CA GLY A 296 -8.28 22.28 -4.45
C GLY A 296 -7.80 22.32 -2.99
N ALA A 297 -8.16 21.33 -2.19
CA ALA A 297 -7.73 21.25 -0.80
C ALA A 297 -6.20 21.08 -0.69
N GLU A 298 -5.62 21.67 0.35
CA GLU A 298 -4.15 21.67 0.56
C GLU A 298 -3.56 20.26 0.74
N GLY A 299 -4.30 19.35 1.42
CA GLY A 299 -3.78 18.03 1.76
C GLY A 299 -2.78 18.04 2.92
N THR A 300 -1.93 17.03 2.99
CA THR A 300 -0.83 16.91 3.96
C THR A 300 0.51 16.86 3.24
N VAL A 301 1.49 17.61 3.71
CA VAL A 301 2.89 17.54 3.24
C VAL A 301 3.71 16.71 4.21
N ILE A 302 4.34 15.64 3.72
CA ILE A 302 5.27 14.79 4.48
C ILE A 302 6.68 15.14 4.01
N HIS A 303 7.49 15.72 4.90
CA HIS A 303 8.84 16.17 4.54
C HIS A 303 9.78 16.20 5.77
N ASP A 304 11.00 16.69 5.59
CA ASP A 304 11.96 16.89 6.69
C ASP A 304 11.60 18.16 7.45
N CYS A 305 10.75 18.03 8.47
CA CYS A 305 10.33 19.15 9.31
C CYS A 305 10.46 18.81 10.81
N ARG A 306 10.54 19.83 11.62
CA ARG A 306 10.47 19.71 13.08
C ARG A 306 9.10 20.20 13.54
N HIS A 307 8.41 19.34 14.26
CA HIS A 307 7.12 19.70 14.84
C HIS A 307 7.30 20.25 16.25
N GLY A 308 6.41 21.17 16.62
CA GLY A 308 6.04 21.40 18.01
C GLY A 308 5.22 20.23 18.57
N LEU A 309 4.31 20.49 19.49
CA LEU A 309 3.34 19.48 19.96
C LEU A 309 2.35 19.16 18.82
N LEU A 310 2.40 17.91 18.33
CA LEU A 310 1.39 17.39 17.42
C LEU A 310 0.14 17.02 18.20
N VAL A 311 -1.03 17.17 17.58
CA VAL A 311 -2.26 16.61 18.15
C VAL A 311 -2.13 15.10 18.31
N PRO A 312 -2.71 14.51 19.38
CA PRO A 312 -2.66 13.05 19.58
C PRO A 312 -3.21 12.29 18.39
N ALA A 313 -2.47 11.27 17.95
CA ALA A 313 -2.94 10.34 16.92
C ALA A 313 -3.49 9.07 17.58
N PHE A 314 -4.66 8.62 17.11
CA PHE A 314 -5.36 7.44 17.62
C PHE A 314 -5.35 6.32 16.59
N ILE A 315 -4.74 5.21 16.93
CA ILE A 315 -4.61 4.04 16.06
C ILE A 315 -5.25 2.85 16.76
N ARG A 316 -6.14 2.14 16.06
CA ARG A 316 -6.81 0.94 16.56
C ARG A 316 -6.50 -0.25 15.66
N LYS A 317 -6.23 -1.38 16.28
CA LYS A 317 -6.15 -2.69 15.63
C LYS A 317 -7.12 -3.65 16.29
N ASP A 318 -8.01 -4.20 15.48
CA ASP A 318 -8.97 -5.23 15.89
C ASP A 318 -8.35 -6.64 15.75
N GLY A 319 -9.05 -7.63 16.28
CA GLY A 319 -8.67 -9.03 16.10
C GLY A 319 -7.32 -9.38 16.73
N GLN A 320 -7.04 -8.82 17.90
CA GLN A 320 -5.78 -9.06 18.60
C GLN A 320 -5.86 -10.26 19.54
N CYS A 321 -4.70 -10.86 19.81
CA CYS A 321 -4.49 -11.93 20.76
C CYS A 321 -3.39 -11.51 21.74
N LEU A 322 -3.69 -11.55 23.04
CA LEU A 322 -2.71 -11.40 24.10
C LEU A 322 -2.31 -12.79 24.57
N ILE A 323 -1.02 -13.12 24.48
CA ILE A 323 -0.45 -14.42 24.86
C ILE A 323 0.54 -14.19 25.99
N SER A 324 0.39 -14.91 27.09
CA SER A 324 1.29 -14.88 28.26
C SER A 324 1.96 -16.23 28.46
N PHE A 325 3.27 -16.20 28.56
CA PHE A 325 4.13 -17.36 28.81
C PHE A 325 4.65 -17.29 30.23
N GLU A 326 4.40 -18.34 31.04
CA GLU A 326 4.84 -18.46 32.44
C GLU A 326 5.80 -19.62 32.57
N SER A 327 6.86 -19.46 33.36
CA SER A 327 7.78 -20.53 33.70
C SER A 327 7.04 -21.58 34.57
N LYS A 328 7.18 -22.87 34.25
CA LYS A 328 6.52 -23.97 34.97
C LYS A 328 7.08 -24.22 36.36
N ASP A 329 8.29 -23.84 36.60
CA ASP A 329 9.05 -24.08 37.83
C ASP A 329 9.20 -22.84 38.71
N LEU A 330 8.44 -21.78 38.40
CA LEU A 330 8.47 -20.47 39.05
C LEU A 330 9.85 -19.77 39.00
N THR A 331 10.73 -20.18 38.10
CA THR A 331 11.96 -19.47 37.82
C THR A 331 11.69 -18.16 37.08
N PHE A 332 12.64 -17.25 37.18
CA PHE A 332 12.53 -16.02 36.41
C PHE A 332 12.61 -16.30 34.89
N ILE A 333 11.86 -15.52 34.11
CA ILE A 333 12.02 -15.53 32.64
C ILE A 333 13.43 -14.99 32.32
N SER A 334 14.30 -15.90 31.87
CA SER A 334 15.68 -15.57 31.47
C SER A 334 15.76 -15.14 30.02
N GLU A 335 16.94 -14.64 29.62
CA GLU A 335 17.27 -14.30 28.25
C GLU A 335 17.14 -15.51 27.32
N GLU A 336 17.53 -16.71 27.80
CA GLU A 336 17.39 -17.97 27.04
C GLU A 336 15.92 -18.33 26.82
N ASN A 337 15.05 -18.11 27.85
CA ASN A 337 13.61 -18.30 27.68
C ASN A 337 13.04 -17.35 26.62
N LEU A 338 13.48 -16.07 26.62
CA LEU A 338 13.07 -15.09 25.62
C LEU A 338 13.56 -15.49 24.21
N GLU A 339 14.79 -15.99 24.05
CA GLU A 339 15.30 -16.50 22.78
C GLU A 339 14.40 -17.60 22.21
N VAL A 340 14.03 -18.58 23.03
CA VAL A 340 13.14 -19.68 22.65
C VAL A 340 11.76 -19.14 22.23
N ILE A 341 11.17 -18.22 23.02
CA ILE A 341 9.85 -17.63 22.73
C ILE A 341 9.90 -16.82 21.41
N PHE A 342 10.90 -15.94 21.24
CA PHE A 342 11.04 -15.15 20.00
C PHE A 342 11.30 -16.04 18.78
N GLY A 343 12.10 -17.09 18.92
CA GLY A 343 12.34 -18.07 17.87
C GLY A 343 11.04 -18.77 17.43
N ALA A 344 10.22 -19.20 18.37
CA ALA A 344 8.93 -19.83 18.10
C ALA A 344 7.92 -18.85 17.46
N LEU A 345 7.85 -17.61 17.94
CA LEU A 345 7.01 -16.55 17.34
C LEU A 345 7.42 -16.26 15.89
N ALA A 346 8.72 -16.18 15.60
CA ALA A 346 9.24 -15.99 14.26
C ALA A 346 8.89 -17.17 13.33
N GLN A 347 9.08 -18.42 13.79
CA GLN A 347 8.71 -19.63 13.05
C GLN A 347 7.19 -19.71 12.78
N ALA A 348 6.36 -19.26 13.74
CA ALA A 348 4.92 -19.17 13.58
C ALA A 348 4.50 -17.96 12.71
N ARG A 349 5.44 -17.08 12.31
CA ARG A 349 5.18 -15.81 11.61
C ARG A 349 4.17 -14.92 12.34
N LEU A 350 4.22 -14.88 13.68
CA LEU A 350 3.44 -13.98 14.52
C LEU A 350 4.23 -12.71 14.76
N LYS A 351 3.69 -11.57 14.31
CA LYS A 351 4.30 -10.26 14.54
C LYS A 351 3.87 -9.71 15.90
N ILE A 352 4.85 -9.32 16.72
CA ILE A 352 4.61 -8.69 18.01
C ILE A 352 4.29 -7.20 17.80
N HIS A 353 3.19 -6.74 18.38
CA HIS A 353 2.78 -5.34 18.40
C HIS A 353 3.09 -4.65 19.72
N LEU A 354 2.92 -5.37 20.82
CA LEU A 354 3.18 -4.93 22.19
C LEU A 354 3.74 -6.09 22.99
N MET A 355 4.68 -5.84 23.88
CA MET A 355 5.24 -6.87 24.76
C MET A 355 5.55 -6.31 26.13
N GLN A 356 5.43 -7.16 27.15
CA GLN A 356 5.77 -6.85 28.52
C GLN A 356 6.45 -8.04 29.18
N ASN A 357 7.60 -7.79 29.82
CA ASN A 357 8.27 -8.75 30.67
C ASN A 357 7.95 -8.50 32.13
N SER A 358 7.72 -9.58 32.86
CA SER A 358 7.56 -9.62 34.32
C SER A 358 8.58 -10.60 34.91
N ALA A 359 8.61 -10.76 36.24
CA ALA A 359 9.57 -11.66 36.88
C ALA A 359 9.43 -13.11 36.38
N ILE A 360 8.21 -13.63 36.32
CA ILE A 360 7.91 -15.03 35.99
C ILE A 360 7.05 -15.21 34.75
N SER A 361 6.72 -14.13 34.04
CA SER A 361 5.89 -14.16 32.84
C SER A 361 6.36 -13.19 31.78
N PHE A 362 6.15 -13.56 30.53
CA PHE A 362 6.34 -12.72 29.36
C PHE A 362 5.06 -12.69 28.55
N SER A 363 4.56 -11.50 28.25
CA SER A 363 3.31 -11.31 27.52
C SER A 363 3.53 -10.60 26.21
N VAL A 364 2.85 -11.05 25.14
CA VAL A 364 2.91 -10.43 23.80
C VAL A 364 1.51 -10.24 23.24
N CYS A 365 1.29 -9.12 22.57
CA CYS A 365 0.11 -8.87 21.76
C CYS A 365 0.45 -9.06 20.29
N THR A 366 -0.34 -9.87 19.58
CA THR A 366 -0.15 -10.21 18.15
C THR A 366 -1.49 -10.16 17.41
N ASP A 367 -1.46 -10.14 16.08
CA ASP A 367 -2.66 -10.41 15.29
C ASP A 367 -3.13 -11.84 15.53
N PHE A 368 -4.44 -12.04 15.73
CA PHE A 368 -5.01 -13.36 15.94
C PHE A 368 -5.02 -14.18 14.65
N SER A 369 -4.52 -15.41 14.75
CA SER A 369 -4.64 -16.44 13.73
C SER A 369 -4.65 -17.79 14.43
N SER A 370 -5.76 -18.53 14.33
CA SER A 370 -5.91 -19.84 14.98
C SER A 370 -4.79 -20.81 14.56
N TYR A 371 -4.53 -20.92 13.27
CA TYR A 371 -3.47 -21.78 12.73
C TYR A 371 -2.08 -21.43 13.28
N ARG A 372 -1.72 -20.13 13.30
CA ARG A 372 -0.40 -19.68 13.79
C ARG A 372 -0.27 -19.84 15.28
N LEU A 373 -1.35 -19.58 16.03
CA LEU A 373 -1.40 -19.77 17.48
C LEU A 373 -1.22 -21.25 17.83
N GLU A 374 -1.93 -22.17 17.19
CA GLU A 374 -1.77 -23.61 17.40
C GLU A 374 -0.34 -24.08 17.13
N LYS A 375 0.28 -23.58 16.06
CA LYS A 375 1.68 -23.86 15.74
C LYS A 375 2.63 -23.38 16.84
N LEU A 376 2.42 -22.17 17.38
CA LEU A 376 3.19 -21.63 18.50
C LEU A 376 3.02 -22.47 19.76
N LEU A 377 1.76 -22.80 20.11
CA LEU A 377 1.45 -23.61 21.29
C LEU A 377 2.08 -24.99 21.21
N ALA A 378 2.10 -25.62 20.04
CA ALA A 378 2.72 -26.96 19.87
C ALA A 378 4.20 -26.97 20.21
N VAL A 379 4.93 -25.87 19.94
CA VAL A 379 6.36 -25.76 20.22
C VAL A 379 6.64 -25.42 21.69
N LEU A 380 5.85 -24.55 22.31
CA LEU A 380 6.20 -23.95 23.61
C LEU A 380 5.50 -24.58 24.82
N ARG A 381 4.42 -25.38 24.65
CA ARG A 381 3.66 -25.98 25.76
C ARG A 381 4.46 -26.92 26.66
N GLU A 382 5.53 -27.51 26.16
CA GLU A 382 6.38 -28.38 26.98
C GLU A 382 7.19 -27.59 28.01
N GLN A 383 7.64 -26.37 27.64
CA GLN A 383 8.51 -25.54 28.45
C GLN A 383 7.76 -24.51 29.30
N PHE A 384 6.63 -23.99 28.80
CA PHE A 384 5.87 -22.88 29.41
C PHE A 384 4.43 -23.28 29.69
N THR A 385 3.86 -22.68 30.73
CA THR A 385 2.41 -22.55 30.90
C THR A 385 1.96 -21.37 30.08
N ILE A 386 0.98 -21.57 29.18
CA ILE A 386 0.57 -20.55 28.23
C ILE A 386 -0.88 -20.22 28.41
N HIS A 387 -1.16 -18.95 28.70
CA HIS A 387 -2.49 -18.36 28.74
C HIS A 387 -2.67 -17.42 27.54
N TYR A 388 -3.87 -17.36 26.98
CA TYR A 388 -4.15 -16.42 25.90
C TYR A 388 -5.61 -15.96 25.90
N ASN A 389 -5.81 -14.73 25.44
CA ASN A 389 -7.11 -14.10 25.23
C ASN A 389 -7.19 -13.65 23.76
N THR A 390 -8.32 -13.93 23.11
CA THR A 390 -8.59 -13.55 21.72
C THR A 390 -9.73 -12.55 21.62
N GLY A 391 -9.97 -11.99 20.43
CA GLY A 391 -11.03 -11.01 20.24
C GLY A 391 -10.75 -9.68 20.93
N LEU A 392 -9.48 -9.34 21.07
CA LEU A 392 -9.03 -8.12 21.74
C LEU A 392 -8.81 -6.99 20.73
N GLU A 393 -8.71 -5.78 21.26
CA GLU A 393 -8.36 -4.57 20.54
C GLU A 393 -7.06 -3.99 21.11
N LEU A 394 -6.16 -3.57 20.23
CA LEU A 394 -4.97 -2.81 20.60
C LEU A 394 -5.16 -1.35 20.17
N TYR A 395 -5.06 -0.45 21.12
CA TYR A 395 -5.02 0.98 20.90
C TYR A 395 -3.61 1.53 21.07
N THR A 396 -3.25 2.44 20.18
CA THR A 396 -2.02 3.22 20.29
C THR A 396 -2.37 4.71 20.21
N ILE A 397 -1.94 5.48 21.20
CA ILE A 397 -2.03 6.94 21.19
C ILE A 397 -0.61 7.47 21.03
N LYS A 398 -0.32 8.05 19.88
CA LYS A 398 0.94 8.73 19.63
C LYS A 398 0.82 10.20 20.01
N ASN A 399 1.86 10.79 20.60
CA ASN A 399 1.84 12.16 21.12
C ASN A 399 0.72 12.42 22.15
N TYR A 400 0.51 11.43 23.02
CA TYR A 400 -0.57 11.42 24.00
C TYR A 400 -0.46 12.56 25.04
N ASP A 401 -1.62 12.97 25.52
CA ASP A 401 -1.81 13.78 26.72
C ASP A 401 -2.76 13.09 27.71
N ALA A 402 -3.01 13.69 28.86
CA ALA A 402 -3.86 13.10 29.89
C ALA A 402 -5.34 12.94 29.40
N GLU A 403 -5.82 13.89 28.62
CA GLU A 403 -7.19 13.88 28.07
C GLU A 403 -7.38 12.74 27.06
N SER A 404 -6.44 12.57 26.14
CA SER A 404 -6.47 11.51 25.12
C SER A 404 -6.44 10.11 25.75
N ILE A 405 -5.65 9.92 26.81
CA ILE A 405 -5.65 8.66 27.56
C ILE A 405 -7.02 8.44 28.20
N GLN A 406 -7.52 9.40 28.98
CA GLN A 406 -8.80 9.30 29.65
C GLN A 406 -9.95 9.04 28.68
N ARG A 407 -9.97 9.71 27.53
CA ARG A 407 -10.96 9.54 26.46
C ARG A 407 -11.02 8.10 25.96
N LEU A 408 -9.87 7.44 25.75
CA LEU A 408 -9.84 6.10 25.16
C LEU A 408 -9.92 4.96 26.20
N THR A 409 -9.53 5.21 27.44
CA THR A 409 -9.54 4.17 28.49
C THR A 409 -10.83 4.15 29.31
N ALA A 410 -11.63 5.21 29.28
CA ALA A 410 -12.87 5.30 30.05
C ALA A 410 -13.83 4.15 29.72
N GLY A 411 -14.25 3.41 30.77
CA GLY A 411 -15.18 2.30 30.64
C GLY A 411 -14.62 1.04 29.99
N ARG A 412 -13.31 0.93 29.81
CA ARG A 412 -12.66 -0.26 29.21
C ARG A 412 -11.88 -1.04 30.25
N GLU A 413 -11.95 -2.37 30.17
CA GLU A 413 -11.10 -3.27 30.95
C GLU A 413 -9.74 -3.40 30.23
N LEU A 414 -8.70 -2.78 30.79
CA LEU A 414 -7.35 -2.85 30.25
C LEU A 414 -6.66 -4.14 30.74
N LEU A 415 -6.19 -4.96 29.79
CA LEU A 415 -5.48 -6.20 30.09
C LEU A 415 -3.96 -6.02 30.10
N LEU A 416 -3.46 -5.08 29.30
CA LEU A 416 -2.05 -4.72 29.22
C LEU A 416 -1.93 -3.26 28.83
N GLU A 417 -1.02 -2.52 29.45
CA GLU A 417 -0.69 -1.15 29.05
C GLU A 417 0.83 -0.93 29.02
N GLN A 418 1.27 -0.08 28.11
CA GLN A 418 2.66 0.34 28.00
C GLN A 418 2.74 1.82 27.68
N ARG A 419 3.64 2.50 28.36
CA ARG A 419 3.88 3.94 28.18
C ARG A 419 5.35 4.22 27.85
N SER A 420 5.57 4.97 26.79
CA SER A 420 6.86 5.60 26.51
C SER A 420 6.76 7.13 26.63
N ARG A 421 7.77 7.87 26.19
CA ARG A 421 7.74 9.35 26.25
C ARG A 421 6.65 9.97 25.39
N GLN A 422 6.31 9.35 24.25
CA GLN A 422 5.40 9.92 23.25
C GLN A 422 4.29 8.93 22.81
N THR A 423 4.32 7.70 23.32
CA THR A 423 3.38 6.66 22.88
C THR A 423 2.77 5.98 24.08
N PHE A 424 1.46 5.91 24.12
CA PHE A 424 0.69 5.11 25.06
C PHE A 424 -0.03 4.01 24.28
N GLN A 425 0.14 2.77 24.71
CA GLN A 425 -0.51 1.61 24.11
C GLN A 425 -1.25 0.82 25.18
N PHE A 426 -2.40 0.27 24.82
CA PHE A 426 -3.11 -0.66 25.68
C PHE A 426 -3.90 -1.68 24.88
N VAL A 427 -4.05 -2.86 25.50
CA VAL A 427 -4.89 -3.97 25.00
C VAL A 427 -6.11 -4.06 25.89
N CYS A 428 -7.29 -4.11 25.28
CA CYS A 428 -8.55 -4.24 26.00
C CYS A 428 -9.50 -5.24 25.31
N ARG A 429 -10.57 -5.63 25.99
CA ARG A 429 -11.66 -6.43 25.39
C ARG A 429 -12.41 -5.58 24.35
N SER A 430 -12.87 -6.24 23.29
CA SER A 430 -13.73 -5.58 22.31
C SER A 430 -15.07 -5.22 22.92
N SER A 431 -15.52 -3.98 22.75
CA SER A 431 -16.85 -3.51 23.18
C SER A 431 -18.03 -4.27 22.54
N HIS A 432 -17.77 -5.04 21.49
CA HIS A 432 -18.77 -5.90 20.83
C HIS A 432 -18.98 -7.26 21.50
N GLN A 433 -18.13 -7.67 22.46
CA GLN A 433 -18.31 -8.94 23.17
C GLN A 433 -19.18 -8.83 24.45
N GLU A 434 -19.38 -7.63 24.98
CA GLU A 434 -20.25 -7.43 26.16
C GLU A 434 -21.76 -7.58 25.88
N ALA A 435 -22.16 -7.54 24.60
CA ALA A 435 -23.57 -7.68 24.19
C ALA A 435 -24.01 -9.15 23.95
N ALA A 436 -23.12 -10.14 24.16
CA ALA A 436 -23.36 -11.55 23.86
C ALA A 436 -23.16 -12.49 25.06
N GLN A 437 -23.19 -11.98 26.31
CA GLN A 437 -23.24 -12.79 27.53
C GLN A 437 -24.58 -12.65 28.25
#